data_5ec56e47a75ec2d13d8d83a20f10b2de
#
_entry.id   5ec56e47a75ec2d13d8d83a20f10b2de
#
_cell.length_a   1.000
_cell.length_b   1.000
_cell.length_c   1.000
_cell.angle_alpha   90.00
_cell.angle_beta   90.00
_cell.angle_gamma   90.00
#
_symmetry.space_group_name_H-M   'P 1'
#
loop_
_entity.id
_entity.type
_entity.pdbx_description
1 polymer ?
#
loop_
_entity_poly.entity_id
_entity_poly.type
_entity_poly.pdbx_seq_one_letter_code
_entity_poly.pdbx_strand_id
1 'polypeptide(L)'
;MSKIIGSDRVKRGMAEMQKGGVIMDVVNAEQARIAEEAGAVAVMALERVPSDIRAAGGVARMANPKIVEEVMNAVSIPVMAKARIGHITEARVLEAMGVDYIDESEVLTPADEEYHLRKDQFTVPFVCGCRNLGEAARRIGEGAAMLRTKGEPGTGNIVEAVRHMRQVNSEVSRLTVMNDDEIMTFAKDIGAPYEILKQIKDNGRLPVVNFAAGGVATPQDAALMMELGADGVFVGSGIFKSEDPEKFAKAIVQATTHYQDELIGRLASELGTAMKGLDINQLSLEERMQERGW
;
A
#
# COMPACT_ATOMS: atom_id res chain seq x y z
N MET A 1 -0.25 10.79 -34.39
CA MET A 1 0.54 10.54 -33.17
C MET A 1 -0.44 10.17 -32.07
N SER A 2 -0.47 8.91 -31.62
CA SER A 2 -1.25 8.52 -30.45
C SER A 2 -0.69 9.26 -29.23
N LYS A 3 -1.56 9.94 -28.45
CA LYS A 3 -1.14 10.50 -27.17
C LYS A 3 -0.60 9.37 -26.31
N ILE A 4 0.68 9.45 -25.91
CA ILE A 4 1.28 8.53 -24.93
C ILE A 4 0.74 8.97 -23.56
N ILE A 5 -0.49 8.53 -23.26
CA ILE A 5 -1.13 8.75 -21.95
C ILE A 5 -0.99 7.43 -21.21
N GLY A 6 -0.55 7.47 -19.96
CA GLY A 6 -0.48 6.29 -19.09
C GLY A 6 0.61 5.28 -19.47
N SER A 7 1.73 5.71 -20.07
CA SER A 7 2.89 4.84 -20.22
C SER A 7 3.47 4.42 -18.86
N ASP A 8 4.16 3.28 -18.79
CA ASP A 8 4.81 2.81 -17.56
C ASP A 8 5.72 3.89 -16.94
N ARG A 9 6.44 4.63 -17.76
CA ARG A 9 7.28 5.73 -17.31
C ARG A 9 6.47 6.82 -16.59
N VAL A 10 5.32 7.20 -17.12
CA VAL A 10 4.44 8.21 -16.52
C VAL A 10 3.84 7.68 -15.22
N LYS A 11 3.30 6.47 -15.24
CA LYS A 11 2.70 5.82 -14.06
C LYS A 11 3.69 5.69 -12.90
N ARG A 12 4.91 5.19 -13.19
CA ARG A 12 5.99 5.07 -12.20
C ARG A 12 6.46 6.45 -11.71
N GLY A 13 6.54 7.44 -12.59
CA GLY A 13 6.87 8.82 -12.21
C GLY A 13 5.85 9.43 -11.26
N MET A 14 4.55 9.19 -11.49
CA MET A 14 3.50 9.60 -10.56
C MET A 14 3.68 8.93 -9.17
N ALA A 15 3.99 7.64 -9.15
CA ALA A 15 4.23 6.91 -7.91
C ALA A 15 5.48 7.40 -7.15
N GLU A 16 6.56 7.71 -7.86
CA GLU A 16 7.79 8.30 -7.27
C GLU A 16 7.52 9.66 -6.59
N MET A 17 6.55 10.45 -7.07
CA MET A 17 6.17 11.72 -6.45
C MET A 17 5.58 11.55 -5.04
N GLN A 18 5.10 10.37 -4.68
CA GLN A 18 4.55 10.08 -3.35
C GLN A 18 5.62 9.69 -2.32
N LYS A 19 6.86 9.48 -2.78
CA LYS A 19 7.97 8.98 -1.95
C LYS A 19 8.27 9.90 -0.76
N GLY A 20 8.52 9.29 0.39
CA GLY A 20 8.78 10.00 1.66
C GLY A 20 7.52 10.47 2.37
N GLY A 21 6.33 10.23 1.80
CA GLY A 21 5.07 10.69 2.35
C GLY A 21 4.21 9.62 2.98
N VAL A 22 3.07 10.07 3.52
CA VAL A 22 2.03 9.24 4.11
C VAL A 22 0.79 9.28 3.23
N ILE A 23 0.27 8.11 2.89
CA ILE A 23 -1.02 7.94 2.21
C ILE A 23 -2.02 7.47 3.26
N MET A 24 -3.14 8.17 3.42
CA MET A 24 -4.10 7.91 4.47
C MET A 24 -5.40 7.32 3.92
N ASP A 25 -5.82 6.17 4.47
CA ASP A 25 -7.13 5.58 4.18
C ASP A 25 -8.23 6.43 4.84
N VAL A 26 -9.22 6.85 4.06
CA VAL A 26 -10.31 7.73 4.50
C VAL A 26 -11.67 7.20 4.03
N VAL A 27 -12.73 7.44 4.80
CA VAL A 27 -14.07 6.93 4.50
C VAL A 27 -15.09 8.04 4.21
N ASN A 28 -14.70 9.30 4.33
CA ASN A 28 -15.54 10.48 4.07
C ASN A 28 -14.70 11.74 3.84
N ALA A 29 -15.38 12.82 3.44
CA ALA A 29 -14.77 14.12 3.16
C ALA A 29 -14.08 14.76 4.39
N GLU A 30 -14.59 14.55 5.60
CA GLU A 30 -14.00 15.09 6.83
C GLU A 30 -12.64 14.46 7.12
N GLN A 31 -12.55 13.13 7.06
CA GLN A 31 -11.28 12.42 7.23
C GLN A 31 -10.27 12.78 6.14
N ALA A 32 -10.75 13.00 4.91
CA ALA A 32 -9.88 13.42 3.80
C ALA A 32 -9.26 14.80 4.07
N ARG A 33 -10.01 15.76 4.61
CA ARG A 33 -9.48 17.07 4.99
C ARG A 33 -8.48 16.97 6.15
N ILE A 34 -8.78 16.15 7.17
CA ILE A 34 -7.85 15.90 8.28
C ILE A 34 -6.52 15.36 7.75
N ALA A 35 -6.59 14.42 6.80
CA ALA A 35 -5.40 13.85 6.17
C ALA A 35 -4.58 14.91 5.40
N GLU A 36 -5.24 15.72 4.57
CA GLU A 36 -4.58 16.78 3.81
C GLU A 36 -3.96 17.84 4.73
N GLU A 37 -4.71 18.31 5.75
CA GLU A 37 -4.22 19.28 6.74
C GLU A 37 -3.06 18.73 7.59
N ALA A 38 -3.00 17.43 7.80
CA ALA A 38 -1.87 16.78 8.46
C ALA A 38 -0.61 16.68 7.58
N GLY A 39 -0.72 16.90 6.26
CA GLY A 39 0.37 16.81 5.31
C GLY A 39 0.48 15.45 4.61
N ALA A 40 -0.61 14.70 4.51
CA ALA A 40 -0.65 13.50 3.66
C ALA A 40 -0.33 13.85 2.20
N VAL A 41 0.39 12.97 1.51
CA VAL A 41 0.72 13.16 0.09
C VAL A 41 -0.38 12.66 -0.84
N ALA A 42 -1.25 11.80 -0.35
CA ALA A 42 -2.45 11.32 -1.02
C ALA A 42 -3.43 10.74 0.01
N VAL A 43 -4.67 10.54 -0.40
CA VAL A 43 -5.67 9.79 0.37
C VAL A 43 -6.15 8.58 -0.42
N MET A 44 -6.56 7.52 0.31
CA MET A 44 -7.17 6.32 -0.23
C MET A 44 -8.63 6.27 0.18
N ALA A 45 -9.54 6.45 -0.78
CA ALA A 45 -10.97 6.41 -0.52
C ALA A 45 -11.47 4.97 -0.31
N LEU A 46 -12.14 4.73 0.81
CA LEU A 46 -12.72 3.46 1.23
C LEU A 46 -14.15 3.66 1.73
N GLU A 47 -14.97 2.61 1.68
CA GLU A 47 -16.26 2.61 2.37
C GLU A 47 -16.11 2.37 3.87
N ARG A 48 -15.13 1.56 4.26
CA ARG A 48 -14.79 1.20 5.65
C ARG A 48 -13.27 1.02 5.78
N VAL A 49 -12.70 1.49 6.88
CA VAL A 49 -11.29 1.22 7.18
C VAL A 49 -11.07 -0.28 7.45
N PRO A 50 -9.86 -0.80 7.25
CA PRO A 50 -9.59 -2.26 7.35
C PRO A 50 -10.05 -2.92 8.65
N SER A 51 -9.96 -2.24 9.80
CA SER A 51 -10.45 -2.76 11.07
C SER A 51 -11.96 -2.97 11.09
N ASP A 52 -12.73 -2.06 10.44
CA ASP A 52 -14.18 -2.18 10.34
C ASP A 52 -14.60 -3.25 9.33
N ILE A 53 -13.84 -3.42 8.23
CA ILE A 53 -14.05 -4.53 7.29
C ILE A 53 -13.89 -5.86 8.03
N ARG A 54 -12.86 -6.00 8.85
CA ARG A 54 -12.60 -7.20 9.67
C ARG A 54 -13.72 -7.42 10.68
N ALA A 55 -14.14 -6.39 11.39
CA ALA A 55 -15.19 -6.50 12.41
C ALA A 55 -16.57 -6.82 11.83
N ALA A 56 -16.87 -6.31 10.64
CA ALA A 56 -18.15 -6.55 9.98
C ALA A 56 -18.26 -7.96 9.37
N GLY A 57 -17.12 -8.60 9.05
CA GLY A 57 -17.09 -9.85 8.30
C GLY A 57 -17.71 -9.73 6.90
N GLY A 58 -17.86 -10.85 6.21
CA GLY A 58 -18.50 -10.91 4.90
C GLY A 58 -17.69 -10.28 3.75
N VAL A 59 -18.38 -9.95 2.67
CA VAL A 59 -17.76 -9.46 1.44
C VAL A 59 -17.52 -7.95 1.49
N ALA A 60 -16.25 -7.57 1.36
CA ALA A 60 -15.84 -6.16 1.18
C ALA A 60 -15.63 -5.87 -0.32
N ARG A 61 -16.22 -4.78 -0.81
CA ARG A 61 -16.22 -4.37 -2.22
C ARG A 61 -15.60 -2.99 -2.40
N MET A 62 -15.44 -2.58 -3.65
CA MET A 62 -15.13 -1.19 -4.01
C MET A 62 -16.07 -0.22 -3.27
N ALA A 63 -15.54 0.90 -2.80
CA ALA A 63 -16.36 1.94 -2.18
C ALA A 63 -17.45 2.46 -3.14
N ASN A 64 -18.59 2.87 -2.57
CA ASN A 64 -19.64 3.49 -3.35
C ASN A 64 -19.04 4.68 -4.14
N PRO A 65 -19.28 4.80 -5.46
CA PRO A 65 -18.79 5.90 -6.28
C PRO A 65 -19.06 7.29 -5.68
N LYS A 66 -20.19 7.47 -5.03
CA LYS A 66 -20.52 8.73 -4.35
C LYS A 66 -19.53 9.10 -3.25
N ILE A 67 -19.06 8.12 -2.46
CA ILE A 67 -18.04 8.35 -1.42
C ILE A 67 -16.72 8.76 -2.06
N VAL A 68 -16.30 8.08 -3.14
CA VAL A 68 -15.08 8.42 -3.87
C VAL A 68 -15.17 9.84 -4.42
N GLU A 69 -16.29 10.21 -5.03
CA GLU A 69 -16.53 11.57 -5.56
C GLU A 69 -16.53 12.63 -4.44
N GLU A 70 -17.16 12.37 -3.30
CA GLU A 70 -17.15 13.26 -2.13
C GLU A 70 -15.71 13.48 -1.60
N VAL A 71 -14.88 12.44 -1.56
CA VAL A 71 -13.47 12.54 -1.18
C VAL A 71 -12.68 13.36 -2.21
N MET A 72 -12.84 13.07 -3.51
CA MET A 72 -12.18 13.80 -4.61
C MET A 72 -12.51 15.30 -4.59
N ASN A 73 -13.75 15.65 -4.24
CA ASN A 73 -14.18 17.04 -4.15
C ASN A 73 -13.72 17.75 -2.86
N ALA A 74 -13.24 17.01 -1.86
CA ALA A 74 -12.89 17.54 -0.54
C ALA A 74 -11.43 17.96 -0.42
N VAL A 75 -10.54 17.44 -1.25
CA VAL A 75 -9.08 17.62 -1.15
C VAL A 75 -8.46 18.02 -2.48
N SER A 76 -7.27 18.61 -2.43
CA SER A 76 -6.45 18.97 -3.60
C SER A 76 -5.31 17.98 -3.87
N ILE A 77 -5.01 17.12 -2.91
CA ILE A 77 -4.01 16.06 -3.04
C ILE A 77 -4.58 14.86 -3.82
N PRO A 78 -3.73 14.01 -4.43
CA PRO A 78 -4.17 12.84 -5.17
C PRO A 78 -5.11 11.93 -4.38
N VAL A 79 -6.13 11.39 -5.06
CA VAL A 79 -7.08 10.44 -4.51
C VAL A 79 -6.90 9.08 -5.15
N MET A 80 -6.68 8.08 -4.32
CA MET A 80 -6.63 6.67 -4.68
C MET A 80 -7.94 5.97 -4.29
N ALA A 81 -8.28 4.88 -4.96
CA ALA A 81 -9.40 4.04 -4.55
C ALA A 81 -9.09 2.55 -4.78
N LYS A 82 -9.75 1.67 -4.03
CA LYS A 82 -9.51 0.23 -4.08
C LYS A 82 -10.49 -0.49 -5.01
N ALA A 83 -9.94 -1.37 -5.87
CA ALA A 83 -10.67 -2.38 -6.61
C ALA A 83 -10.37 -3.77 -6.03
N ARG A 84 -11.31 -4.69 -6.12
CA ARG A 84 -11.09 -6.09 -5.77
C ARG A 84 -10.11 -6.74 -6.74
N ILE A 85 -9.29 -7.66 -6.25
CA ILE A 85 -8.36 -8.43 -7.07
C ILE A 85 -9.15 -9.11 -8.21
N GLY A 86 -8.69 -8.93 -9.45
CA GLY A 86 -9.27 -9.50 -10.66
C GLY A 86 -10.56 -8.82 -11.15
N HIS A 87 -11.07 -7.80 -10.48
CA HIS A 87 -12.35 -7.17 -10.84
C HIS A 87 -12.18 -6.03 -11.85
N ILE A 88 -12.03 -6.36 -13.12
CA ILE A 88 -11.77 -5.39 -14.20
C ILE A 88 -12.83 -4.28 -14.30
N THR A 89 -14.09 -4.59 -14.00
CA THR A 89 -15.18 -3.61 -14.10
C THR A 89 -15.09 -2.56 -12.99
N GLU A 90 -14.75 -2.94 -11.75
CA GLU A 90 -14.48 -1.97 -10.68
C GLU A 90 -13.33 -1.04 -11.05
N ALA A 91 -12.23 -1.57 -11.57
CA ALA A 91 -11.09 -0.76 -12.01
C ALA A 91 -11.47 0.22 -13.13
N ARG A 92 -12.28 -0.21 -14.11
CA ARG A 92 -12.77 0.67 -15.19
C ARG A 92 -13.69 1.77 -14.67
N VAL A 93 -14.53 1.48 -13.68
CA VAL A 93 -15.38 2.50 -13.05
C VAL A 93 -14.52 3.55 -12.37
N LEU A 94 -13.53 3.13 -11.58
CA LEU A 94 -12.62 4.05 -10.88
C LEU A 94 -11.79 4.89 -11.86
N GLU A 95 -11.27 4.29 -12.93
CA GLU A 95 -10.56 5.05 -13.98
C GLU A 95 -11.48 6.07 -14.66
N ALA A 96 -12.73 5.70 -14.97
CA ALA A 96 -13.71 6.60 -15.58
C ALA A 96 -14.13 7.75 -14.64
N MET A 97 -14.09 7.54 -13.33
CA MET A 97 -14.30 8.58 -12.32
C MET A 97 -13.14 9.57 -12.23
N GLY A 98 -11.96 9.20 -12.73
CA GLY A 98 -10.78 10.05 -12.73
C GLY A 98 -9.98 10.00 -11.44
N VAL A 99 -10.00 8.89 -10.70
CA VAL A 99 -9.08 8.70 -9.56
C VAL A 99 -7.63 8.72 -10.03
N ASP A 100 -6.72 9.18 -9.20
CA ASP A 100 -5.31 9.32 -9.55
C ASP A 100 -4.55 7.99 -9.52
N TYR A 101 -4.99 7.04 -8.69
CA TYR A 101 -4.44 5.67 -8.57
C TYR A 101 -5.53 4.67 -8.25
N ILE A 102 -5.33 3.42 -8.67
CA ILE A 102 -6.18 2.29 -8.27
C ILE A 102 -5.33 1.30 -7.47
N ASP A 103 -5.75 0.96 -6.25
CA ASP A 103 -5.17 -0.13 -5.47
C ASP A 103 -5.96 -1.41 -5.72
N GLU A 104 -5.37 -2.35 -6.49
CA GLU A 104 -5.90 -3.71 -6.61
C GLU A 104 -5.55 -4.46 -5.33
N SER A 105 -6.52 -4.58 -4.43
CA SER A 105 -6.26 -4.76 -3.01
C SER A 105 -6.82 -6.04 -2.43
N GLU A 106 -5.96 -6.76 -1.70
CA GLU A 106 -6.30 -7.89 -0.83
C GLU A 106 -7.15 -7.50 0.39
N VAL A 107 -7.22 -6.22 0.74
CA VAL A 107 -8.10 -5.71 1.81
C VAL A 107 -9.55 -5.95 1.47
N LEU A 108 -9.92 -5.84 0.20
CA LEU A 108 -11.23 -6.22 -0.30
C LEU A 108 -11.28 -7.73 -0.57
N THR A 109 -12.49 -8.26 -0.65
CA THR A 109 -12.69 -9.67 -0.99
C THR A 109 -12.34 -9.89 -2.47
N PRO A 110 -11.41 -10.79 -2.82
CA PRO A 110 -11.07 -11.07 -4.20
C PRO A 110 -12.29 -11.45 -5.05
N ALA A 111 -12.32 -10.98 -6.28
CA ALA A 111 -13.28 -11.41 -7.29
C ALA A 111 -12.74 -12.54 -8.16
N ASP A 112 -11.42 -12.69 -8.21
CA ASP A 112 -10.70 -13.74 -8.92
C ASP A 112 -9.59 -14.26 -8.00
N GLU A 113 -9.49 -15.58 -7.85
CA GLU A 113 -8.48 -16.23 -7.01
C GLU A 113 -7.20 -16.57 -7.78
N GLU A 114 -7.25 -16.56 -9.11
CA GLU A 114 -6.12 -16.92 -9.97
C GLU A 114 -5.42 -15.70 -10.60
N TYR A 115 -6.22 -14.71 -11.06
CA TYR A 115 -5.71 -13.64 -11.90
C TYR A 115 -5.83 -12.27 -11.26
N HIS A 116 -4.72 -11.54 -11.30
CA HIS A 116 -4.70 -10.10 -11.11
C HIS A 116 -4.95 -9.39 -12.45
N LEU A 117 -5.36 -8.13 -12.36
CA LEU A 117 -5.59 -7.31 -13.54
C LEU A 117 -4.28 -7.03 -14.29
N ARG A 118 -4.36 -7.00 -15.62
CA ARG A 118 -3.30 -6.47 -16.46
C ARG A 118 -3.40 -4.95 -16.49
N LYS A 119 -2.43 -4.28 -15.86
CA LYS A 119 -2.42 -2.83 -15.64
C LYS A 119 -2.00 -2.06 -16.90
N ASP A 120 -1.44 -2.75 -17.91
CA ASP A 120 -1.13 -2.19 -19.22
C ASP A 120 -2.39 -1.76 -20.02
N GLN A 121 -3.56 -2.25 -19.64
CA GLN A 121 -4.85 -1.88 -20.24
C GLN A 121 -5.42 -0.56 -19.73
N PHE A 122 -4.80 0.05 -18.70
CA PHE A 122 -5.27 1.25 -18.03
C PHE A 122 -4.26 2.39 -18.20
N THR A 123 -4.74 3.62 -18.16
CA THR A 123 -3.91 4.83 -18.17
C THR A 123 -3.52 5.26 -16.76
N VAL A 124 -4.33 4.93 -15.77
CA VAL A 124 -4.12 5.20 -14.35
C VAL A 124 -3.07 4.25 -13.75
N PRO A 125 -2.16 4.72 -12.86
CA PRO A 125 -1.23 3.86 -12.15
C PRO A 125 -1.92 2.97 -11.12
N PHE A 126 -1.38 1.74 -10.94
CA PHE A 126 -1.86 0.78 -9.97
C PHE A 126 -0.90 0.60 -8.80
N VAL A 127 -1.49 0.44 -7.61
CA VAL A 127 -0.87 0.02 -6.37
C VAL A 127 -1.23 -1.45 -6.12
N CYS A 128 -0.28 -2.25 -5.65
CA CYS A 128 -0.53 -3.65 -5.27
C CYS A 128 0.25 -4.03 -4.01
N GLY A 129 -0.32 -4.94 -3.22
CA GLY A 129 0.35 -5.52 -2.05
C GLY A 129 1.31 -6.65 -2.42
N CYS A 130 2.40 -6.81 -1.64
CA CYS A 130 3.29 -7.95 -1.72
C CYS A 130 3.82 -8.37 -0.34
N ARG A 131 4.17 -9.66 -0.20
CA ARG A 131 4.78 -10.24 1.02
C ARG A 131 6.25 -10.60 0.81
N ASN A 132 6.63 -10.85 -0.45
CA ASN A 132 7.94 -11.35 -0.86
C ASN A 132 8.28 -10.87 -2.27
N LEU A 133 9.50 -11.16 -2.73
CA LEU A 133 9.98 -10.75 -4.05
C LEU A 133 9.22 -11.44 -5.20
N GLY A 134 8.73 -12.66 -5.01
CA GLY A 134 7.93 -13.36 -6.03
C GLY A 134 6.64 -12.63 -6.32
N GLU A 135 5.87 -12.27 -5.27
CA GLU A 135 4.66 -11.45 -5.43
C GLU A 135 5.00 -10.07 -6.02
N ALA A 136 6.03 -9.39 -5.49
CA ALA A 136 6.48 -8.09 -5.98
C ALA A 136 6.78 -8.12 -7.48
N ALA A 137 7.58 -9.10 -7.93
CA ALA A 137 7.97 -9.25 -9.34
C ALA A 137 6.77 -9.55 -10.25
N ARG A 138 5.81 -10.39 -9.80
CA ARG A 138 4.58 -10.63 -10.56
C ARG A 138 3.74 -9.37 -10.72
N ARG A 139 3.50 -8.61 -9.64
CA ARG A 139 2.75 -7.34 -9.69
C ARG A 139 3.41 -6.32 -10.62
N ILE A 140 4.74 -6.21 -10.55
CA ILE A 140 5.51 -5.35 -11.48
C ILE A 140 5.37 -5.83 -12.93
N GLY A 141 5.45 -7.13 -13.16
CA GLY A 141 5.28 -7.74 -14.48
C GLY A 141 3.88 -7.51 -15.07
N GLU A 142 2.85 -7.39 -14.24
CA GLU A 142 1.49 -7.04 -14.63
C GLU A 142 1.30 -5.52 -14.86
N GLY A 143 2.31 -4.69 -14.52
CA GLY A 143 2.30 -3.25 -14.73
C GLY A 143 1.98 -2.41 -13.49
N ALA A 144 2.13 -2.94 -12.27
CA ALA A 144 2.01 -2.13 -11.05
C ALA A 144 3.08 -1.04 -11.03
N ALA A 145 2.68 0.18 -10.70
CA ALA A 145 3.54 1.35 -10.62
C ALA A 145 4.03 1.63 -9.19
N MET A 146 3.34 1.10 -8.19
CA MET A 146 3.65 1.18 -6.77
C MET A 146 3.37 -0.17 -6.12
N LEU A 147 4.25 -0.55 -5.21
CA LEU A 147 4.03 -1.67 -4.30
C LEU A 147 3.84 -1.18 -2.87
N ARG A 148 3.25 -2.02 -2.07
CA ARG A 148 3.21 -1.86 -0.62
C ARG A 148 3.33 -3.23 0.06
N THR A 149 3.81 -3.27 1.29
CA THR A 149 3.68 -4.48 2.09
C THR A 149 2.19 -4.79 2.29
N LYS A 150 1.81 -6.07 2.28
CA LYS A 150 0.46 -6.45 2.68
C LYS A 150 0.25 -6.17 4.17
N GLY A 151 1.25 -6.53 5.01
CA GLY A 151 1.08 -6.51 6.45
C GLY A 151 -0.14 -7.34 6.87
N GLU A 152 -0.78 -6.98 7.98
CA GLU A 152 -2.12 -7.47 8.30
C GLU A 152 -3.03 -6.27 8.61
N PRO A 153 -3.80 -5.80 7.62
CA PRO A 153 -4.57 -4.57 7.71
C PRO A 153 -5.60 -4.58 8.84
N GLY A 154 -5.72 -3.44 9.53
CA GLY A 154 -6.73 -3.26 10.58
C GLY A 154 -6.39 -3.89 11.92
N THR A 155 -5.19 -4.45 12.08
CA THR A 155 -4.76 -5.07 13.35
C THR A 155 -4.05 -4.10 14.30
N GLY A 156 -3.50 -2.98 13.79
CA GLY A 156 -2.62 -2.12 14.58
C GLY A 156 -1.35 -2.85 15.08
N ASN A 157 -0.96 -3.93 14.44
CA ASN A 157 0.23 -4.73 14.74
C ASN A 157 1.16 -4.73 13.52
N ILE A 158 2.31 -4.12 13.67
CA ILE A 158 3.27 -3.88 12.58
C ILE A 158 4.07 -5.11 12.16
N VAL A 159 4.01 -6.22 12.93
CA VAL A 159 4.94 -7.36 12.79
C VAL A 159 4.94 -7.96 11.37
N GLU A 160 3.79 -8.08 10.72
CA GLU A 160 3.72 -8.64 9.37
C GLU A 160 4.28 -7.69 8.32
N ALA A 161 4.02 -6.37 8.43
CA ALA A 161 4.61 -5.39 7.53
C ALA A 161 6.15 -5.38 7.63
N VAL A 162 6.69 -5.47 8.85
CA VAL A 162 8.15 -5.62 9.08
C VAL A 162 8.67 -6.90 8.44
N ARG A 163 7.96 -8.03 8.62
CA ARG A 163 8.36 -9.32 8.02
C ARG A 163 8.41 -9.23 6.51
N HIS A 164 7.38 -8.68 5.87
CA HIS A 164 7.31 -8.54 4.42
C HIS A 164 8.39 -7.61 3.87
N MET A 165 8.61 -6.46 4.50
CA MET A 165 9.67 -5.53 4.08
C MET A 165 11.05 -6.18 4.17
N ARG A 166 11.36 -6.84 5.29
CA ARG A 166 12.62 -7.58 5.48
C ARG A 166 12.77 -8.73 4.48
N GLN A 167 11.69 -9.45 4.19
CA GLN A 167 11.69 -10.55 3.23
C GLN A 167 12.06 -10.03 1.83
N VAL A 168 11.36 -9.01 1.33
CA VAL A 168 11.64 -8.39 0.02
C VAL A 168 13.09 -7.89 -0.03
N ASN A 169 13.54 -7.14 0.98
CA ASN A 169 14.89 -6.57 1.00
C ASN A 169 15.98 -7.65 1.02
N SER A 170 15.80 -8.73 1.78
CA SER A 170 16.76 -9.83 1.84
C SER A 170 16.83 -10.61 0.52
N GLU A 171 15.68 -10.84 -0.13
CA GLU A 171 15.62 -11.51 -1.42
C GLU A 171 16.20 -10.65 -2.55
N VAL A 172 15.98 -9.33 -2.53
CA VAL A 172 16.65 -8.39 -3.44
C VAL A 172 18.17 -8.44 -3.23
N SER A 173 18.62 -8.36 -1.99
CA SER A 173 20.07 -8.44 -1.67
C SER A 173 20.69 -9.75 -2.15
N ARG A 174 20.00 -10.87 -1.94
CA ARG A 174 20.43 -12.19 -2.45
C ARG A 174 20.50 -12.21 -3.97
N LEU A 175 19.50 -11.64 -4.66
CA LEU A 175 19.44 -11.61 -6.12
C LEU A 175 20.62 -10.85 -6.73
N THR A 176 21.13 -9.80 -6.10
CA THR A 176 22.23 -8.97 -6.65
C THR A 176 23.51 -9.72 -6.86
N VAL A 177 23.77 -10.80 -6.12
CA VAL A 177 24.99 -11.63 -6.21
C VAL A 177 24.83 -12.90 -7.04
N MET A 178 23.62 -13.22 -7.53
CA MET A 178 23.35 -14.40 -8.36
C MET A 178 23.88 -14.23 -9.78
N ASN A 179 24.37 -15.31 -10.40
CA ASN A 179 24.59 -15.35 -11.84
C ASN A 179 23.29 -15.63 -12.61
N ASP A 180 23.31 -15.61 -13.93
CA ASP A 180 22.10 -15.75 -14.77
C ASP A 180 21.41 -17.12 -14.62
N ASP A 181 22.18 -18.21 -14.47
CA ASP A 181 21.62 -19.56 -14.27
C ASP A 181 20.94 -19.66 -12.89
N GLU A 182 21.54 -19.05 -11.86
CA GLU A 182 20.95 -18.99 -10.53
C GLU A 182 19.66 -18.15 -10.53
N ILE A 183 19.62 -17.04 -11.27
CA ILE A 183 18.40 -16.22 -11.40
C ILE A 183 17.29 -17.01 -12.10
N MET A 184 17.63 -17.80 -13.14
CA MET A 184 16.67 -18.64 -13.85
C MET A 184 16.01 -19.64 -12.89
N THR A 185 16.82 -20.31 -12.07
CA THR A 185 16.33 -21.24 -11.05
C THR A 185 15.51 -20.53 -9.98
N PHE A 186 16.01 -19.40 -9.48
CA PHE A 186 15.31 -18.61 -8.46
C PHE A 186 13.97 -18.08 -8.98
N ALA A 187 13.91 -17.60 -10.23
CA ALA A 187 12.65 -17.15 -10.87
C ALA A 187 11.59 -18.25 -10.87
N LYS A 188 11.99 -19.48 -11.19
CA LYS A 188 11.11 -20.65 -11.13
C LYS A 188 10.64 -20.94 -9.71
N ASP A 189 11.57 -20.91 -8.74
CA ASP A 189 11.28 -21.29 -7.34
C ASP A 189 10.29 -20.33 -6.69
N ILE A 190 10.40 -19.02 -6.98
CA ILE A 190 9.52 -17.99 -6.40
C ILE A 190 8.34 -17.59 -7.32
N GLY A 191 8.21 -18.25 -8.48
CA GLY A 191 7.16 -17.97 -9.45
C GLY A 191 7.20 -16.53 -10.01
N ALA A 192 8.41 -15.99 -10.24
CA ALA A 192 8.60 -14.61 -10.69
C ALA A 192 8.97 -14.53 -12.18
N PRO A 193 8.57 -13.46 -12.91
CA PRO A 193 9.05 -13.22 -14.26
C PRO A 193 10.58 -12.98 -14.27
N TYR A 194 11.32 -13.77 -15.04
CA TYR A 194 12.77 -13.70 -15.13
C TYR A 194 13.30 -12.30 -15.48
N GLU A 195 12.68 -11.66 -16.48
CA GLU A 195 13.09 -10.31 -16.93
C GLU A 195 12.95 -9.24 -15.83
N ILE A 196 11.94 -9.38 -14.98
CA ILE A 196 11.77 -8.47 -13.84
C ILE A 196 12.86 -8.70 -12.80
N LEU A 197 13.23 -9.96 -12.52
CA LEU A 197 14.34 -10.25 -11.62
C LEU A 197 15.68 -9.72 -12.16
N LYS A 198 15.93 -9.86 -13.46
CA LYS A 198 17.12 -9.24 -14.08
C LYS A 198 17.13 -7.74 -13.92
N GLN A 199 16.01 -7.06 -14.17
CA GLN A 199 15.89 -5.62 -13.95
C GLN A 199 16.14 -5.23 -12.50
N ILE A 200 15.63 -6.01 -11.53
CA ILE A 200 15.86 -5.76 -10.09
C ILE A 200 17.33 -5.94 -9.75
N LYS A 201 17.98 -7.00 -10.25
CA LYS A 201 19.41 -7.23 -10.06
C LYS A 201 20.25 -6.07 -10.58
N ASP A 202 20.00 -5.65 -11.83
CA ASP A 202 20.78 -4.58 -12.47
C ASP A 202 20.62 -3.24 -11.76
N ASN A 203 19.45 -2.97 -11.18
CA ASN A 203 19.17 -1.76 -10.41
C ASN A 203 19.60 -1.85 -8.94
N GLY A 204 19.83 -3.06 -8.40
CA GLY A 204 20.06 -3.31 -6.98
C GLY A 204 18.85 -3.02 -6.08
N ARG A 205 17.67 -2.77 -6.67
CA ARG A 205 16.40 -2.44 -5.99
C ARG A 205 15.20 -2.72 -6.87
N LEU A 206 14.00 -2.70 -6.27
CA LEU A 206 12.76 -2.73 -7.04
C LEU A 206 12.70 -1.54 -8.01
N PRO A 207 12.19 -1.72 -9.25
CA PRO A 207 12.05 -0.66 -10.25
C PRO A 207 10.85 0.26 -10.01
N VAL A 208 10.12 0.06 -8.92
CA VAL A 208 8.97 0.85 -8.46
C VAL A 208 9.10 1.09 -6.96
N VAL A 209 8.44 2.12 -6.44
CA VAL A 209 8.40 2.41 -5.00
C VAL A 209 7.70 1.30 -4.24
N ASN A 210 8.16 1.04 -3.01
CA ASN A 210 7.60 0.05 -2.10
C ASN A 210 7.29 0.69 -0.74
N PHE A 211 6.03 0.93 -0.48
CA PHE A 211 5.53 1.55 0.74
C PHE A 211 5.28 0.52 1.84
N ALA A 212 5.29 0.96 3.08
CA ALA A 212 4.85 0.16 4.21
C ALA A 212 3.33 0.28 4.38
N ALA A 213 2.65 -0.84 4.56
CA ALA A 213 1.22 -0.91 4.85
C ALA A 213 0.88 -2.12 5.72
N GLY A 214 -0.25 -2.05 6.41
CA GLY A 214 -0.81 -3.15 7.20
C GLY A 214 -0.25 -3.22 8.62
N GLY A 215 -0.89 -2.51 9.54
CA GLY A 215 -0.59 -2.58 10.96
C GLY A 215 0.10 -1.34 11.57
N VAL A 216 0.40 -0.31 10.77
CA VAL A 216 0.93 0.96 11.28
C VAL A 216 -0.12 1.62 12.18
N ALA A 217 0.23 1.88 13.44
CA ALA A 217 -0.67 2.45 14.43
C ALA A 217 -0.06 3.64 15.20
N THR A 218 1.26 3.79 15.17
CA THR A 218 1.98 4.81 15.93
C THR A 218 3.04 5.52 15.08
N PRO A 219 3.49 6.72 15.46
CA PRO A 219 4.62 7.39 14.81
C PRO A 219 5.89 6.51 14.79
N GLN A 220 6.12 5.73 15.85
CA GLN A 220 7.28 4.83 15.93
C GLN A 220 7.19 3.70 14.91
N ASP A 221 5.99 3.15 14.65
CA ASP A 221 5.79 2.16 13.60
C ASP A 221 6.15 2.73 12.23
N ALA A 222 5.70 3.96 11.94
CA ALA A 222 6.01 4.64 10.70
C ALA A 222 7.52 4.86 10.54
N ALA A 223 8.18 5.39 11.56
CA ALA A 223 9.64 5.59 11.56
C ALA A 223 10.39 4.27 11.39
N LEU A 224 9.99 3.20 12.09
CA LEU A 224 10.59 1.87 11.94
C LEU A 224 10.52 1.39 10.49
N MET A 225 9.39 1.55 9.83
CA MET A 225 9.24 1.11 8.45
C MET A 225 10.13 1.92 7.49
N MET A 226 10.28 3.22 7.72
CA MET A 226 11.20 4.07 6.96
C MET A 226 12.65 3.66 7.16
N GLU A 227 13.07 3.36 8.41
CA GLU A 227 14.40 2.81 8.73
C GLU A 227 14.66 1.47 8.04
N LEU A 228 13.63 0.66 7.83
CA LEU A 228 13.71 -0.60 7.09
C LEU A 228 13.75 -0.41 5.57
N GLY A 229 13.72 0.83 5.09
CA GLY A 229 13.85 1.16 3.67
C GLY A 229 12.52 1.23 2.91
N ALA A 230 11.40 1.44 3.60
CA ALA A 230 10.15 1.78 2.92
C ALA A 230 10.28 3.14 2.21
N ASP A 231 9.63 3.28 1.07
CA ASP A 231 9.59 4.54 0.31
C ASP A 231 8.52 5.52 0.83
N GLY A 232 7.70 5.11 1.78
CA GLY A 232 6.62 5.86 2.43
C GLY A 232 5.71 4.93 3.20
N VAL A 233 4.60 5.45 3.72
CA VAL A 233 3.71 4.70 4.62
C VAL A 233 2.25 4.85 4.20
N PHE A 234 1.50 3.74 4.19
CA PHE A 234 0.04 3.73 4.18
C PHE A 234 -0.46 3.53 5.61
N VAL A 235 -1.45 4.31 6.01
CA VAL A 235 -2.09 4.16 7.31
C VAL A 235 -3.57 4.55 7.25
N GLY A 236 -4.41 3.80 7.93
CA GLY A 236 -5.85 4.04 7.96
C GLY A 236 -6.42 3.88 9.37
N SER A 237 -6.71 2.65 9.78
CA SER A 237 -7.26 2.36 11.11
C SER A 237 -6.39 2.92 12.24
N GLY A 238 -5.07 2.95 12.07
CA GLY A 238 -4.14 3.48 13.06
C GLY A 238 -4.40 4.95 13.42
N ILE A 239 -4.86 5.75 12.45
CA ILE A 239 -5.21 7.16 12.68
C ILE A 239 -6.65 7.26 13.17
N PHE A 240 -7.62 6.81 12.37
CA PHE A 240 -9.04 7.10 12.60
C PHE A 240 -9.71 6.26 13.69
N LYS A 241 -8.98 5.30 14.28
CA LYS A 241 -9.38 4.55 15.49
C LYS A 241 -8.55 4.90 16.73
N SER A 242 -7.69 5.91 16.64
CA SER A 242 -6.99 6.50 17.78
C SER A 242 -7.90 7.46 18.57
N GLU A 243 -7.43 7.87 19.74
CA GLU A 243 -8.15 8.83 20.60
C GLU A 243 -8.24 10.23 19.98
N ASP A 244 -7.22 10.65 19.22
CA ASP A 244 -7.15 11.97 18.57
C ASP A 244 -6.60 11.83 17.15
N PRO A 245 -7.47 11.59 16.14
CA PRO A 245 -7.04 11.35 14.76
C PRO A 245 -6.20 12.47 14.14
N GLU A 246 -6.50 13.75 14.46
CA GLU A 246 -5.75 14.88 13.90
C GLU A 246 -4.31 14.92 14.40
N LYS A 247 -4.10 14.71 15.71
CA LYS A 247 -2.76 14.64 16.30
C LYS A 247 -1.99 13.42 15.79
N PHE A 248 -2.65 12.24 15.75
CA PHE A 248 -2.01 11.04 15.22
C PHE A 248 -1.61 11.19 13.77
N ALA A 249 -2.47 11.76 12.91
CA ALA A 249 -2.16 12.02 11.51
C ALA A 249 -0.91 12.90 11.37
N LYS A 250 -0.86 14.05 12.05
CA LYS A 250 0.29 14.96 12.04
C LYS A 250 1.56 14.30 12.56
N ALA A 251 1.47 13.57 13.66
CA ALA A 251 2.62 12.88 14.27
C ALA A 251 3.18 11.78 13.35
N ILE A 252 2.33 11.01 12.67
CA ILE A 252 2.75 9.98 11.73
C ILE A 252 3.40 10.61 10.50
N VAL A 253 2.89 11.72 9.97
CA VAL A 253 3.52 12.47 8.87
C VAL A 253 4.92 12.95 9.30
N GLN A 254 5.04 13.57 10.46
CA GLN A 254 6.33 14.04 10.98
C GLN A 254 7.32 12.88 11.18
N ALA A 255 6.88 11.77 11.77
CA ALA A 255 7.71 10.59 11.98
C ALA A 255 8.15 9.93 10.68
N THR A 256 7.33 9.94 9.65
CA THR A 256 7.69 9.42 8.31
C THR A 256 8.72 10.31 7.64
N THR A 257 8.55 11.63 7.70
CA THR A 257 9.44 12.60 7.05
C THR A 257 10.79 12.71 7.78
N HIS A 258 10.78 12.64 9.11
CA HIS A 258 11.95 12.85 9.98
C HIS A 258 12.29 11.61 10.81
N TYR A 259 12.15 10.42 10.21
CA TYR A 259 12.29 9.14 10.90
C TYR A 259 13.62 8.90 11.61
N GLN A 260 14.67 9.64 11.25
CA GLN A 260 16.01 9.57 11.87
C GLN A 260 16.20 10.59 13.02
N ASP A 261 15.18 11.39 13.33
CA ASP A 261 15.26 12.41 14.37
C ASP A 261 14.80 11.86 15.74
N GLU A 262 15.50 12.25 16.81
CA GLU A 262 15.11 11.96 18.19
C GLU A 262 13.73 12.57 18.57
N LEU A 263 13.20 13.47 17.74
CA LEU A 263 11.86 14.09 17.88
C LEU A 263 10.73 13.06 17.96
N ILE A 264 10.91 11.86 17.36
CA ILE A 264 9.89 10.80 17.36
C ILE A 264 9.47 10.40 18.77
N GLY A 265 10.41 10.37 19.71
CA GLY A 265 10.13 10.10 21.12
C GLY A 265 9.25 11.17 21.77
N ARG A 266 9.39 12.43 21.36
CA ARG A 266 8.55 13.55 21.81
C ARG A 266 7.15 13.45 21.24
N LEU A 267 7.02 13.22 19.95
CA LEU A 267 5.71 13.09 19.29
C LEU A 267 4.84 12.04 19.99
N ALA A 268 5.45 10.91 20.38
CA ALA A 268 4.73 9.84 21.05
C ALA A 268 4.26 10.21 22.47
N SER A 269 5.02 11.03 23.20
CA SER A 269 4.66 11.42 24.58
C SER A 269 3.49 12.40 24.66
N GLU A 270 3.17 13.07 23.57
CA GLU A 270 2.10 14.07 23.47
C GLU A 270 0.79 13.48 22.90
N LEU A 271 0.83 12.22 22.45
CA LEU A 271 -0.33 11.54 21.89
C LEU A 271 -1.12 10.80 22.99
N GLY A 272 -2.43 10.76 22.82
CA GLY A 272 -3.32 9.92 23.59
C GLY A 272 -3.18 8.43 23.22
N THR A 273 -4.22 7.65 23.49
CA THR A 273 -4.24 6.22 23.27
C THR A 273 -4.28 5.88 21.76
N ALA A 274 -3.35 5.04 21.31
CA ALA A 274 -3.38 4.47 19.97
C ALA A 274 -4.59 3.53 19.79
N MET A 275 -4.88 3.16 18.55
CA MET A 275 -5.93 2.16 18.26
C MET A 275 -5.71 0.88 19.06
N LYS A 276 -6.82 0.23 19.44
CA LYS A 276 -6.75 -1.11 20.04
C LYS A 276 -6.17 -2.10 19.05
N GLY A 277 -5.02 -2.69 19.40
CA GLY A 277 -4.37 -3.70 18.58
C GLY A 277 -5.04 -5.08 18.66
N LEU A 278 -4.81 -5.89 17.63
CA LEU A 278 -5.20 -7.30 17.54
C LEU A 278 -3.96 -8.16 17.31
N ASP A 279 -3.81 -9.22 18.12
CA ASP A 279 -2.74 -10.19 17.89
C ASP A 279 -3.06 -11.06 16.68
N ILE A 280 -2.18 -11.06 15.69
CA ILE A 280 -2.34 -11.81 14.44
C ILE A 280 -2.41 -13.33 14.69
N ASN A 281 -1.80 -13.82 15.76
CA ASN A 281 -1.87 -15.24 16.12
C ASN A 281 -3.28 -15.68 16.55
N GLN A 282 -4.18 -14.73 16.84
CA GLN A 282 -5.59 -15.02 17.13
C GLN A 282 -6.44 -15.15 15.86
N LEU A 283 -5.90 -14.81 14.69
CA LEU A 283 -6.58 -14.91 13.40
C LEU A 283 -6.32 -16.27 12.75
N SER A 284 -7.38 -16.94 12.29
CA SER A 284 -7.27 -18.08 11.38
C SER A 284 -6.66 -17.65 10.04
N LEU A 285 -6.20 -18.61 9.25
CA LEU A 285 -5.63 -18.30 7.93
C LEU A 285 -6.66 -17.62 7.00
N GLU A 286 -7.93 -18.02 7.06
CA GLU A 286 -9.01 -17.46 6.26
C GLU A 286 -9.34 -16.01 6.64
N GLU A 287 -9.09 -15.61 7.88
CA GLU A 287 -9.29 -14.26 8.38
C GLU A 287 -8.13 -13.32 8.04
N ARG A 288 -6.97 -13.86 7.66
CA ARG A 288 -5.79 -13.06 7.29
C ARG A 288 -5.94 -12.52 5.88
N MET A 289 -6.06 -11.20 5.77
CA MET A 289 -6.18 -10.53 4.46
C MET A 289 -4.92 -10.67 3.62
N GLN A 290 -3.74 -10.75 4.25
CA GLN A 290 -2.46 -10.90 3.55
C GLN A 290 -2.35 -12.19 2.71
N GLU A 291 -3.13 -13.21 3.03
CA GLU A 291 -3.12 -14.48 2.29
C GLU A 291 -3.84 -14.41 0.95
N ARG A 292 -4.63 -13.37 0.72
CA ARG A 292 -5.40 -13.20 -0.52
C ARG A 292 -4.49 -12.73 -1.66
N GLY A 293 -4.74 -13.26 -2.87
CA GLY A 293 -4.08 -12.82 -4.09
C GLY A 293 -2.55 -12.95 -4.06
N TRP A 294 -2.08 -14.15 -3.81
CA TRP A 294 -0.65 -14.49 -3.82
C TRP A 294 -0.05 -14.57 -5.24
#